data_58fab9fffc4d660a0da9636e286d8cc4
#
_entry.id   58fab9fffc4d660a0da9636e286d8cc4
#
_cell.length_a   1.000
_cell.length_b   1.000
_cell.length_c   1.000
_cell.angle_alpha   90.00
_cell.angle_beta   90.00
_cell.angle_gamma   90.00
#
_symmetry.space_group_name_H-M   'P 1'
#
loop_
_entity.id
_entity.type
_entity.pdbx_description
1 polymer ?
#
loop_
_entity_poly.entity_id
_entity_poly.type
_entity_poly.pdbx_seq_one_letter_code
_entity_poly.pdbx_strand_id
1 'polypeptide(L)'
;MNVLTRREGTRSPAASGSAAGNGDPPSAVPTTALDAGTAAVPPVPFDHEDLVVRRGERSGRYVIVAIHSTALGPALGGVRLWHYASTIDGARDALRLATGMTYKAAAAGLKLGGGKGVICAPGGAPPTGRERRDLLLDFADLVDSLRGRYVTAEDVGIEPSDLVVIGERTEHVTGLPPENGGSGDPSPFTALGIEAAMRACAAECFGTAELSGRRIAIIGLGHVGEKLARRLARAGADLLVADIDARKRRVAAELGAEWVDPLEGLLVECDILSPCALGGAIEAGNAGALRCEIVCGSANNQLADDALAETLAEREILYAPDFVVNAGGLIHVYKEIRGYPEEEAERLARGIEANLGRVLATARKRSITPLVAARELATERLAAARRGHVAAA
;
A
#
# COMPACT_ATOMS: atom_id res chain seq x y z
N MET A 1 -44.05 -26.13 36.00
CA MET A 1 -45.46 -25.98 35.60
C MET A 1 -45.43 -25.81 34.10
N ASN A 2 -45.55 -26.94 33.38
CA ASN A 2 -46.69 -27.41 32.60
C ASN A 2 -47.02 -26.46 31.45
N VAL A 3 -47.15 -26.86 30.16
CA VAL A 3 -47.60 -28.12 29.53
C VAL A 3 -47.32 -28.07 28.02
N LEU A 4 -46.84 -29.18 27.51
CA LEU A 4 -46.90 -29.75 26.17
C LEU A 4 -48.23 -29.53 25.42
N THR A 5 -48.21 -29.50 24.07
CA THR A 5 -49.03 -30.43 23.30
C THR A 5 -48.53 -30.60 21.85
N ARG A 6 -48.40 -31.89 21.48
CA ARG A 6 -48.22 -32.50 20.15
C ARG A 6 -49.52 -32.55 19.36
N ARG A 7 -49.43 -32.74 18.03
CA ARG A 7 -50.15 -33.70 17.14
C ARG A 7 -49.54 -33.63 15.74
N GLU A 8 -48.86 -34.64 15.16
CA GLU A 8 -49.31 -35.91 14.51
C GLU A 8 -50.40 -35.70 13.44
N GLY A 9 -50.16 -36.07 12.21
CA GLY A 9 -49.95 -37.22 11.39
C GLY A 9 -50.72 -36.95 10.09
N THR A 10 -50.50 -37.51 8.93
CA THR A 10 -50.62 -38.88 8.46
C THR A 10 -50.16 -39.04 7.00
N ARG A 11 -49.37 -40.06 6.73
CA ARG A 11 -49.33 -41.11 5.70
C ARG A 11 -49.74 -40.85 4.22
N SER A 12 -48.77 -41.34 3.43
CA SER A 12 -48.79 -41.84 2.00
C SER A 12 -50.00 -42.69 1.62
N PRO A 13 -50.20 -42.97 0.30
CA PRO A 13 -49.58 -44.17 -0.27
C PRO A 13 -49.05 -44.07 -1.71
N ALA A 14 -48.27 -45.10 -2.06
CA ALA A 14 -47.60 -45.36 -3.33
C ALA A 14 -48.56 -45.89 -4.41
N ALA A 15 -48.14 -45.72 -5.69
CA ALA A 15 -48.48 -46.69 -6.74
C ALA A 15 -47.41 -46.63 -7.88
N SER A 16 -47.02 -47.80 -8.21
CA SER A 16 -46.14 -48.35 -9.23
C SER A 16 -46.47 -48.02 -10.68
N GLY A 17 -45.42 -48.01 -11.54
CA GLY A 17 -45.58 -48.07 -12.99
C GLY A 17 -44.25 -48.01 -13.75
N SER A 18 -43.81 -49.17 -14.20
CA SER A 18 -42.65 -49.41 -15.05
C SER A 18 -42.86 -48.96 -16.51
N ALA A 19 -41.88 -48.37 -17.17
CA ALA A 19 -41.63 -48.55 -18.61
C ALA A 19 -40.19 -48.11 -18.94
N ALA A 20 -39.45 -49.00 -19.57
CA ALA A 20 -38.16 -48.76 -20.17
C ALA A 20 -38.31 -47.93 -21.46
N GLY A 21 -37.48 -46.90 -21.60
CA GLY A 21 -37.37 -46.14 -22.83
C GLY A 21 -35.88 -45.80 -23.05
N ASN A 22 -35.35 -46.27 -24.18
CA ASN A 22 -34.03 -45.98 -24.69
C ASN A 22 -33.84 -44.45 -24.81
N GLY A 23 -32.92 -43.89 -24.08
CA GLY A 23 -32.56 -42.49 -24.18
C GLY A 23 -31.29 -42.28 -24.99
N ASP A 24 -31.38 -41.43 -26.00
CA ASP A 24 -30.30 -40.89 -26.78
C ASP A 24 -29.24 -40.17 -25.90
N PRO A 25 -27.97 -40.05 -26.34
CA PRO A 25 -26.96 -39.35 -25.60
C PRO A 25 -27.32 -37.85 -25.46
N PRO A 26 -26.98 -37.20 -24.34
CA PRO A 26 -27.33 -35.80 -24.15
C PRO A 26 -26.65 -34.92 -25.20
N SER A 27 -27.48 -34.13 -25.87
CA SER A 27 -27.07 -33.13 -26.83
C SER A 27 -26.05 -32.17 -26.25
N ALA A 28 -25.06 -31.79 -27.06
CA ALA A 28 -24.01 -30.81 -26.76
C ALA A 28 -24.61 -29.53 -26.15
N VAL A 29 -24.05 -29.13 -25.00
CA VAL A 29 -24.31 -27.84 -24.39
C VAL A 29 -23.90 -26.73 -25.37
N PRO A 30 -24.74 -25.74 -25.67
CA PRO A 30 -24.38 -24.67 -26.58
C PRO A 30 -23.24 -23.84 -26.02
N THR A 31 -22.16 -23.76 -26.78
CA THR A 31 -21.00 -22.89 -26.50
C THR A 31 -21.29 -21.45 -26.88
N THR A 32 -22.28 -20.84 -26.23
CA THR A 32 -22.62 -19.42 -26.43
C THR A 32 -22.98 -18.76 -25.13
N ALA A 33 -21.96 -18.45 -24.30
CA ALA A 33 -22.04 -17.45 -23.25
C ALA A 33 -20.64 -17.17 -22.68
N LEU A 34 -19.70 -16.71 -23.50
CA LEU A 34 -18.42 -16.13 -23.03
C LEU A 34 -18.10 -14.84 -23.80
N ASP A 35 -19.13 -14.02 -24.00
CA ASP A 35 -18.96 -12.62 -24.43
C ASP A 35 -19.71 -11.68 -23.47
N ALA A 36 -19.45 -11.83 -22.17
CA ALA A 36 -19.60 -10.73 -21.22
C ALA A 36 -18.26 -10.00 -21.22
N GLY A 37 -18.22 -8.81 -21.84
CA GLY A 37 -17.04 -8.00 -22.02
C GLY A 37 -16.14 -7.94 -20.80
N THR A 38 -15.11 -8.75 -20.79
CA THR A 38 -13.94 -8.53 -19.93
C THR A 38 -13.29 -7.27 -20.46
N ALA A 39 -13.50 -6.15 -19.80
CA ALA A 39 -12.66 -4.98 -20.02
C ALA A 39 -11.21 -5.49 -20.00
N ALA A 40 -10.48 -5.30 -21.10
CA ALA A 40 -9.12 -5.79 -21.23
C ALA A 40 -8.32 -5.14 -20.10
N VAL A 41 -7.86 -5.96 -19.14
CA VAL A 41 -6.96 -5.48 -18.09
C VAL A 41 -5.71 -4.96 -18.80
N PRO A 42 -5.35 -3.68 -18.62
CA PRO A 42 -4.22 -3.11 -19.32
C PRO A 42 -2.95 -3.95 -19.07
N PRO A 43 -2.13 -4.18 -20.09
CA PRO A 43 -0.91 -4.97 -19.92
C PRO A 43 0.00 -4.28 -18.89
N VAL A 44 0.48 -5.03 -17.89
CA VAL A 44 1.55 -4.57 -17.01
C VAL A 44 2.84 -4.63 -17.82
N PRO A 45 3.55 -3.50 -18.01
CA PRO A 45 4.84 -3.53 -18.70
C PRO A 45 5.79 -4.51 -17.99
N PHE A 46 6.43 -5.42 -18.73
CA PHE A 46 7.41 -6.32 -18.16
C PHE A 46 8.81 -5.76 -18.42
N ASP A 47 9.21 -4.80 -17.59
CA ASP A 47 10.53 -4.18 -17.55
C ASP A 47 11.31 -4.56 -16.27
N HIS A 48 10.87 -5.63 -15.62
CA HIS A 48 11.42 -6.13 -14.36
C HIS A 48 12.67 -6.96 -14.59
N GLU A 49 13.60 -6.92 -13.65
CA GLU A 49 14.79 -7.77 -13.66
C GLU A 49 14.44 -9.25 -13.43
N ASP A 50 13.48 -9.53 -12.52
CA ASP A 50 13.03 -10.89 -12.23
C ASP A 50 11.54 -10.95 -11.85
N LEU A 51 10.92 -12.06 -12.24
CA LEU A 51 9.65 -12.53 -11.70
C LEU A 51 9.81 -14.01 -11.38
N VAL A 52 9.85 -14.37 -10.10
CA VAL A 52 9.96 -15.75 -9.64
C VAL A 52 8.63 -16.20 -9.06
N VAL A 53 8.07 -17.25 -9.65
CA VAL A 53 6.84 -17.90 -9.19
C VAL A 53 7.20 -19.33 -8.80
N ARG A 54 6.98 -19.68 -7.53
CA ARG A 54 7.31 -21.01 -7.01
C ARG A 54 6.10 -21.63 -6.33
N ARG A 55 5.88 -22.91 -6.54
CA ARG A 55 4.94 -23.67 -5.74
C ARG A 55 5.63 -24.13 -4.47
N GLY A 56 5.07 -23.73 -3.30
CA GLY A 56 5.59 -24.13 -2.01
C GLY A 56 5.52 -25.65 -1.80
N GLU A 57 6.55 -26.21 -1.22
CA GLU A 57 6.65 -27.66 -0.97
C GLU A 57 5.79 -28.08 0.24
N ARG A 58 5.65 -27.20 1.25
CA ARG A 58 4.87 -27.46 2.47
C ARG A 58 3.39 -27.17 2.27
N SER A 59 3.08 -25.98 1.77
CA SER A 59 1.71 -25.47 1.63
C SER A 59 1.03 -25.91 0.32
N GLY A 60 1.81 -26.25 -0.72
CA GLY A 60 1.31 -26.50 -2.06
C GLY A 60 0.79 -25.25 -2.77
N ARG A 61 0.92 -24.07 -2.16
CA ARG A 61 0.46 -22.78 -2.69
C ARG A 61 1.57 -22.05 -3.43
N TYR A 62 1.20 -21.07 -4.23
CA TYR A 62 2.17 -20.28 -4.97
C TYR A 62 2.67 -19.10 -4.15
N VAL A 63 3.97 -18.92 -4.12
CA VAL A 63 4.68 -17.77 -3.58
C VAL A 63 5.44 -17.08 -4.72
N ILE A 64 5.46 -15.76 -4.70
CA ILE A 64 5.92 -14.94 -5.82
C ILE A 64 6.83 -13.84 -5.29
N VAL A 65 7.93 -13.57 -6.00
CA VAL A 65 8.73 -12.36 -5.83
C VAL A 65 8.94 -11.71 -7.18
N ALA A 66 8.57 -10.45 -7.29
CA ALA A 66 8.93 -9.59 -8.41
C ALA A 66 10.05 -8.64 -7.98
N ILE A 67 11.11 -8.55 -8.76
CA ILE A 67 12.19 -7.57 -8.63
C ILE A 67 12.11 -6.65 -9.84
N HIS A 68 11.70 -5.39 -9.62
CA HIS A 68 11.64 -4.43 -10.71
C HIS A 68 13.04 -3.89 -11.02
N SER A 69 13.80 -3.49 -10.01
CA SER A 69 15.18 -3.03 -10.24
C SER A 69 16.05 -3.17 -9.00
N THR A 70 17.31 -3.55 -9.21
CA THR A 70 18.38 -3.53 -8.22
C THR A 70 19.43 -2.45 -8.52
N ALA A 71 19.20 -1.57 -9.49
CA ALA A 71 20.15 -0.57 -9.96
C ALA A 71 20.67 0.37 -8.85
N LEU A 72 19.87 0.67 -7.83
CA LEU A 72 20.28 1.51 -6.68
C LEU A 72 20.75 0.70 -5.48
N GLY A 73 20.55 -0.63 -5.47
CA GLY A 73 20.87 -1.51 -4.38
C GLY A 73 19.88 -2.68 -4.31
N PRO A 74 19.90 -3.51 -3.25
CA PRO A 74 19.00 -4.64 -3.12
C PRO A 74 17.54 -4.18 -3.21
N ALA A 75 16.71 -4.98 -3.90
CA ALA A 75 15.29 -4.70 -4.01
C ALA A 75 14.62 -4.87 -2.64
N LEU A 76 13.90 -3.86 -2.19
CA LEU A 76 13.12 -3.92 -0.95
C LEU A 76 11.63 -3.82 -1.27
N GLY A 77 10.83 -4.64 -0.59
CA GLY A 77 9.39 -4.55 -0.63
C GLY A 77 8.71 -5.57 0.26
N GLY A 78 7.58 -5.18 0.86
CA GLY A 78 6.83 -6.05 1.76
C GLY A 78 6.24 -7.27 1.06
N VAL A 79 5.97 -8.32 1.82
CA VAL A 79 5.24 -9.49 1.35
C VAL A 79 3.76 -9.36 1.67
N ARG A 80 2.90 -9.54 0.66
CA ARG A 80 1.44 -9.53 0.79
C ARG A 80 0.90 -10.96 0.86
N LEU A 81 0.16 -11.25 1.92
CA LEU A 81 -0.64 -12.47 2.02
C LEU A 81 -2.08 -12.15 1.64
N TRP A 82 -2.53 -12.62 0.48
CA TRP A 82 -3.85 -12.26 -0.04
C TRP A 82 -4.47 -13.40 -0.84
N HIS A 83 -5.81 -13.45 -0.84
CA HIS A 83 -6.54 -14.33 -1.74
C HIS A 83 -6.69 -13.68 -3.11
N TYR A 84 -6.12 -14.30 -4.13
CA TYR A 84 -6.26 -13.90 -5.52
C TYR A 84 -7.15 -14.90 -6.26
N ALA A 85 -7.92 -14.41 -7.24
CA ALA A 85 -8.74 -15.28 -8.09
C ALA A 85 -7.86 -16.27 -8.88
N SER A 86 -6.65 -15.85 -9.25
CA SER A 86 -5.64 -16.71 -9.88
C SER A 86 -4.22 -16.34 -9.45
N THR A 87 -3.27 -17.27 -9.63
CA THR A 87 -1.84 -16.99 -9.42
C THR A 87 -1.32 -15.88 -10.35
N ILE A 88 -1.93 -15.75 -11.55
CA ILE A 88 -1.58 -14.69 -12.50
C ILE A 88 -1.93 -13.32 -11.94
N ASP A 89 -3.06 -13.19 -11.25
CA ASP A 89 -3.45 -11.93 -10.61
C ASP A 89 -2.49 -11.56 -9.48
N GLY A 90 -2.05 -12.54 -8.71
CA GLY A 90 -0.99 -12.34 -7.70
C GLY A 90 0.33 -11.88 -8.33
N ALA A 91 0.72 -12.46 -9.48
CA ALA A 91 1.93 -12.05 -10.20
C ALA A 91 1.81 -10.62 -10.75
N ARG A 92 0.66 -10.25 -11.32
CA ARG A 92 0.39 -8.89 -11.80
C ARG A 92 0.47 -7.86 -10.67
N ASP A 93 -0.10 -8.19 -9.51
CA ASP A 93 -0.03 -7.31 -8.33
C ASP A 93 1.41 -7.16 -7.84
N ALA A 94 2.18 -8.27 -7.79
CA ALA A 94 3.60 -8.24 -7.44
C ALA A 94 4.41 -7.33 -8.37
N LEU A 95 4.24 -7.45 -9.70
CA LEU A 95 4.90 -6.60 -10.69
C LEU A 95 4.56 -5.13 -10.48
N ARG A 96 3.27 -4.79 -10.44
CA ARG A 96 2.82 -3.40 -10.24
C ARG A 96 3.38 -2.77 -8.97
N LEU A 97 3.36 -3.52 -7.86
CA LEU A 97 3.84 -3.03 -6.57
C LEU A 97 5.37 -2.95 -6.51
N ALA A 98 6.10 -3.85 -7.15
CA ALA A 98 7.56 -3.80 -7.25
C ALA A 98 8.04 -2.53 -7.98
N THR A 99 7.35 -2.13 -9.06
CA THR A 99 7.60 -0.86 -9.76
C THR A 99 7.40 0.33 -8.82
N GLY A 100 6.28 0.36 -8.09
CA GLY A 100 6.01 1.41 -7.09
C GLY A 100 7.09 1.52 -6.02
N MET A 101 7.59 0.38 -5.52
CA MET A 101 8.68 0.37 -4.54
C MET A 101 9.99 0.93 -5.11
N THR A 102 10.31 0.64 -6.38
CA THR A 102 11.48 1.22 -7.04
C THR A 102 11.39 2.74 -7.11
N TYR A 103 10.26 3.26 -7.58
CA TYR A 103 10.04 4.72 -7.65
C TYR A 103 10.09 5.37 -6.27
N LYS A 104 9.50 4.73 -5.26
CA LYS A 104 9.52 5.23 -3.89
C LYS A 104 10.94 5.29 -3.32
N ALA A 105 11.73 4.24 -3.47
CA ALA A 105 13.13 4.22 -3.03
C ALA A 105 13.99 5.24 -3.78
N ALA A 106 13.84 5.32 -5.10
CA ALA A 106 14.54 6.28 -5.93
C ALA A 106 14.16 7.73 -5.58
N ALA A 107 12.87 8.04 -5.45
CA ALA A 107 12.39 9.37 -5.08
C ALA A 107 12.86 9.78 -3.67
N ALA A 108 12.95 8.84 -2.72
CA ALA A 108 13.50 9.07 -1.39
C ALA A 108 15.04 9.23 -1.38
N GLY A 109 15.72 8.96 -2.48
CA GLY A 109 17.19 9.03 -2.57
C GLY A 109 17.91 7.88 -1.83
N LEU A 110 17.22 6.76 -1.61
CA LEU A 110 17.79 5.61 -0.91
C LEU A 110 18.60 4.72 -1.88
N LYS A 111 19.63 4.07 -1.34
CA LYS A 111 20.40 3.05 -2.08
C LYS A 111 19.68 1.69 -1.99
N LEU A 112 18.47 1.65 -2.50
CA LEU A 112 17.59 0.49 -2.59
C LEU A 112 16.96 0.42 -3.96
N GLY A 113 16.80 -0.81 -4.44
CA GLY A 113 15.91 -1.15 -5.52
C GLY A 113 14.48 -1.35 -5.03
N GLY A 114 13.62 -1.87 -5.90
CA GLY A 114 12.24 -2.17 -5.57
C GLY A 114 11.84 -3.57 -5.96
N GLY A 115 11.19 -4.24 -5.04
CA GLY A 115 10.62 -5.55 -5.22
C GLY A 115 9.28 -5.70 -4.50
N LYS A 116 8.63 -6.83 -4.68
CA LYS A 116 7.39 -7.19 -4.00
C LYS A 116 7.26 -8.69 -3.83
N GLY A 117 6.91 -9.11 -2.62
CA GLY A 117 6.52 -10.47 -2.33
C GLY A 117 4.99 -10.64 -2.34
N VAL A 118 4.53 -11.80 -2.80
CA VAL A 118 3.12 -12.21 -2.72
C VAL A 118 3.04 -13.67 -2.31
N ILE A 119 2.20 -13.95 -1.33
CA ILE A 119 1.77 -15.30 -0.95
C ILE A 119 0.31 -15.43 -1.38
N CYS A 120 0.04 -16.36 -2.31
CA CYS A 120 -1.33 -16.62 -2.76
C CYS A 120 -2.07 -17.47 -1.72
N ALA A 121 -2.81 -16.82 -0.83
CA ALA A 121 -3.59 -17.48 0.20
C ALA A 121 -4.73 -18.33 -0.39
N PRO A 122 -5.18 -19.39 0.29
CA PRO A 122 -6.40 -20.10 -0.07
C PRO A 122 -7.62 -19.18 0.04
N GLY A 123 -8.70 -19.51 -0.68
CA GLY A 123 -9.98 -18.83 -0.51
C GLY A 123 -10.61 -19.13 0.85
N GLY A 124 -11.45 -18.23 1.33
CA GLY A 124 -12.14 -18.37 2.61
C GLY A 124 -11.50 -17.56 3.75
N ALA A 125 -11.52 -18.11 4.96
CA ALA A 125 -10.93 -17.45 6.13
C ALA A 125 -9.40 -17.32 5.99
N PRO A 126 -8.79 -16.28 6.57
CA PRO A 126 -7.34 -16.14 6.59
C PRO A 126 -6.67 -17.40 7.19
N PRO A 127 -5.56 -17.89 6.61
CA PRO A 127 -4.85 -19.07 7.12
C PRO A 127 -4.30 -18.80 8.52
N THR A 128 -4.37 -19.80 9.38
CA THR A 128 -3.89 -19.73 10.77
C THR A 128 -3.05 -20.95 11.15
N GLY A 129 -2.38 -20.91 12.29
CA GLY A 129 -1.64 -22.04 12.85
C GLY A 129 -0.63 -22.63 11.87
N ARG A 130 -0.68 -23.95 11.68
CA ARG A 130 0.29 -24.66 10.82
C ARG A 130 0.18 -24.25 9.36
N GLU A 131 -1.01 -24.07 8.82
CA GLU A 131 -1.20 -23.66 7.42
C GLU A 131 -0.54 -22.32 7.13
N ARG A 132 -0.74 -21.32 8.02
CA ARG A 132 -0.08 -20.02 7.88
C ARG A 132 1.44 -20.13 7.94
N ARG A 133 1.94 -20.91 8.92
CA ARG A 133 3.38 -21.13 9.06
C ARG A 133 4.01 -21.78 7.82
N ASP A 134 3.35 -22.80 7.26
CA ASP A 134 3.84 -23.48 6.06
C ASP A 134 3.94 -22.53 4.86
N LEU A 135 2.97 -21.62 4.69
CA LEU A 135 3.00 -20.56 3.66
C LEU A 135 4.18 -19.59 3.85
N LEU A 136 4.40 -19.15 5.08
CA LEU A 136 5.49 -18.22 5.42
C LEU A 136 6.87 -18.84 5.21
N LEU A 137 7.05 -20.11 5.59
CA LEU A 137 8.31 -20.83 5.39
C LEU A 137 8.59 -21.11 3.91
N ASP A 138 7.57 -21.45 3.09
CA ASP A 138 7.73 -21.60 1.65
C ASP A 138 8.14 -20.28 0.98
N PHE A 139 7.57 -19.15 1.44
CA PHE A 139 7.98 -17.83 0.97
C PHE A 139 9.41 -17.48 1.41
N ALA A 140 9.77 -17.79 2.65
CA ALA A 140 11.11 -17.55 3.18
C ALA A 140 12.19 -18.31 2.38
N ASP A 141 11.94 -19.57 2.02
CA ASP A 141 12.85 -20.37 1.17
C ASP A 141 12.98 -19.77 -0.24
N LEU A 142 11.93 -19.12 -0.77
CA LEU A 142 12.05 -18.37 -2.02
C LEU A 142 12.94 -17.15 -1.85
N VAL A 143 12.71 -16.34 -0.79
CA VAL A 143 13.51 -15.13 -0.49
C VAL A 143 15.00 -15.50 -0.32
N ASP A 144 15.31 -16.54 0.46
CA ASP A 144 16.67 -17.03 0.69
C ASP A 144 17.38 -17.40 -0.61
N SER A 145 16.66 -18.07 -1.53
CA SER A 145 17.20 -18.47 -2.82
C SER A 145 17.62 -17.29 -3.71
N LEU A 146 17.15 -16.07 -3.43
CA LEU A 146 17.51 -14.83 -4.14
C LEU A 146 18.79 -14.18 -3.62
N ARG A 147 19.40 -14.75 -2.56
CA ARG A 147 20.73 -14.38 -2.05
C ARG A 147 20.89 -12.87 -1.81
N GLY A 148 19.94 -12.23 -1.16
CA GLY A 148 19.99 -10.81 -0.82
C GLY A 148 19.65 -9.85 -1.96
N ARG A 149 19.34 -10.33 -3.17
CA ARG A 149 18.83 -9.47 -4.24
C ARG A 149 17.45 -8.87 -3.90
N TYR A 150 16.69 -9.56 -3.05
CA TYR A 150 15.41 -9.09 -2.52
C TYR A 150 15.41 -9.21 -0.99
N VAL A 151 14.96 -8.15 -0.32
CA VAL A 151 14.71 -8.09 1.12
C VAL A 151 13.22 -7.88 1.33
N THR A 152 12.62 -8.72 2.19
CA THR A 152 11.18 -8.64 2.48
C THR A 152 10.89 -7.83 3.73
N ALA A 153 9.65 -7.34 3.85
CA ALA A 153 9.13 -6.60 4.99
C ALA A 153 7.63 -6.87 5.15
N GLU A 154 7.00 -6.23 6.12
CA GLU A 154 5.55 -6.26 6.33
C GLU A 154 4.77 -5.64 5.16
N ASP A 155 3.63 -6.21 4.82
CA ASP A 155 2.57 -5.64 3.98
C ASP A 155 1.21 -6.26 4.36
N VAL A 156 0.18 -5.99 3.60
CA VAL A 156 -1.20 -6.45 3.87
C VAL A 156 -1.27 -7.95 4.11
N GLY A 157 -1.92 -8.33 5.20
CA GLY A 157 -2.12 -9.74 5.61
C GLY A 157 -0.93 -10.38 6.31
N ILE A 158 0.15 -9.62 6.56
CA ILE A 158 1.35 -10.04 7.30
C ILE A 158 1.43 -9.23 8.58
N GLU A 159 1.78 -9.88 9.66
CA GLU A 159 1.98 -9.30 10.99
C GLU A 159 3.47 -9.38 11.38
N PRO A 160 3.95 -8.58 12.34
CA PRO A 160 5.33 -8.66 12.81
C PRO A 160 5.77 -10.07 13.26
N SER A 161 4.86 -10.84 13.85
CA SER A 161 5.09 -12.26 14.22
C SER A 161 5.36 -13.18 13.02
N ASP A 162 4.80 -12.86 11.86
CA ASP A 162 5.04 -13.62 10.62
C ASP A 162 6.44 -13.37 10.07
N LEU A 163 6.94 -12.12 10.22
CA LEU A 163 8.31 -11.79 9.82
C LEU A 163 9.32 -12.55 10.67
N VAL A 164 9.02 -12.81 11.95
CA VAL A 164 9.87 -13.69 12.79
C VAL A 164 9.92 -15.10 12.22
N VAL A 165 8.79 -15.65 11.77
CA VAL A 165 8.75 -16.98 11.13
C VAL A 165 9.53 -16.99 9.81
N ILE A 166 9.42 -15.94 9.00
CA ILE A 166 10.22 -15.79 7.77
C ILE A 166 11.71 -15.73 8.12
N GLY A 167 12.07 -15.00 9.17
CA GLY A 167 13.46 -14.88 9.66
C GLY A 167 14.10 -16.18 10.13
N GLU A 168 13.32 -17.24 10.41
CA GLU A 168 13.88 -18.55 10.73
C GLU A 168 14.63 -19.20 9.54
N ARG A 169 14.37 -18.75 8.31
CA ARG A 169 14.89 -19.37 7.08
C ARG A 169 15.75 -18.42 6.24
N THR A 170 15.67 -17.13 6.45
CA THR A 170 16.43 -16.13 5.69
C THR A 170 16.78 -14.92 6.55
N GLU A 171 17.98 -14.37 6.37
CA GLU A 171 18.36 -13.09 6.95
C GLU A 171 17.87 -11.87 6.15
N HIS A 172 17.29 -12.11 4.97
CA HIS A 172 16.83 -11.07 4.05
C HIS A 172 15.39 -10.63 4.37
N VAL A 173 15.15 -10.34 5.64
CA VAL A 173 13.89 -9.85 6.20
C VAL A 173 14.17 -8.65 7.09
N THR A 174 13.23 -7.67 7.11
CA THR A 174 13.36 -6.44 7.89
C THR A 174 11.98 -6.02 8.42
N GLY A 175 11.94 -5.09 9.38
CA GLY A 175 10.71 -4.73 10.09
C GLY A 175 10.34 -5.74 11.18
N LEU A 176 11.33 -6.47 11.68
CA LEU A 176 11.15 -7.36 12.82
C LEU A 176 10.79 -6.59 14.09
N PRO A 177 10.10 -7.21 15.05
CA PRO A 177 9.93 -6.64 16.39
C PRO A 177 11.30 -6.31 17.04
N PRO A 178 11.39 -5.28 17.89
CA PRO A 178 12.65 -4.90 18.56
C PRO A 178 13.31 -6.03 19.34
N GLU A 179 12.52 -6.88 20.00
CA GLU A 179 13.01 -8.06 20.72
C GLU A 179 13.66 -9.12 19.80
N ASN A 180 13.41 -9.03 18.51
CA ASN A 180 14.01 -9.88 17.47
C ASN A 180 15.09 -9.13 16.66
N GLY A 181 15.54 -7.97 17.15
CA GLY A 181 16.62 -7.18 16.54
C GLY A 181 16.16 -6.22 15.42
N GLY A 182 14.86 -6.05 15.25
CA GLY A 182 14.30 -5.14 14.26
C GLY A 182 14.10 -3.70 14.76
N SER A 183 13.66 -2.81 13.89
CA SER A 183 13.42 -1.39 14.20
C SER A 183 12.01 -1.11 14.72
N GLY A 184 11.12 -2.07 14.68
CA GLY A 184 9.74 -1.93 15.17
C GLY A 184 8.84 -1.09 14.26
N ASP A 185 7.88 -0.39 14.86
CA ASP A 185 6.84 0.37 14.16
C ASP A 185 7.39 1.53 13.31
N PRO A 186 7.25 1.50 11.97
CA PRO A 186 7.74 2.56 11.08
C PRO A 186 6.82 3.80 11.04
N SER A 187 5.65 3.75 11.66
CA SER A 187 4.63 4.80 11.53
C SER A 187 5.02 6.16 12.12
N PRO A 188 5.85 6.27 13.18
CA PRO A 188 6.36 7.56 13.63
C PRO A 188 7.18 8.30 12.57
N PHE A 189 8.01 7.56 11.83
CA PHE A 189 8.84 8.11 10.74
C PHE A 189 8.01 8.48 9.51
N THR A 190 6.97 7.69 9.21
CA THR A 190 6.01 8.04 8.15
C THR A 190 5.29 9.34 8.51
N ALA A 191 4.79 9.48 9.73
CA ALA A 191 4.12 10.71 10.18
C ALA A 191 5.06 11.92 10.16
N LEU A 192 6.35 11.75 10.55
CA LEU A 192 7.37 12.79 10.46
C LEU A 192 7.60 13.23 9.01
N GLY A 193 7.71 12.27 8.08
CA GLY A 193 7.91 12.55 6.66
C GLY A 193 6.74 13.30 6.04
N ILE A 194 5.50 12.95 6.41
CA ILE A 194 4.30 13.64 5.92
C ILE A 194 4.20 15.06 6.47
N GLU A 195 4.48 15.29 7.76
CA GLU A 195 4.55 16.64 8.30
C GLU A 195 5.60 17.48 7.54
N ALA A 196 6.79 16.92 7.29
CA ALA A 196 7.84 17.58 6.52
C ALA A 196 7.38 17.89 5.08
N ALA A 197 6.67 16.97 4.44
CA ALA A 197 6.08 17.18 3.12
C ALA A 197 5.01 18.28 3.12
N MET A 198 4.13 18.30 4.14
CA MET A 198 3.12 19.36 4.30
C MET A 198 3.76 20.75 4.42
N ARG A 199 4.91 20.87 5.10
CA ARG A 199 5.66 22.12 5.19
C ARG A 199 6.15 22.58 3.80
N ALA A 200 6.66 21.67 2.98
CA ALA A 200 7.06 21.99 1.60
C ALA A 200 5.86 22.43 0.76
N CYS A 201 4.72 21.74 0.87
CA CYS A 201 3.50 22.14 0.16
C CYS A 201 2.97 23.50 0.64
N ALA A 202 2.98 23.76 1.95
CA ALA A 202 2.56 25.03 2.52
C ALA A 202 3.46 26.20 2.07
N ALA A 203 4.78 25.96 2.00
CA ALA A 203 5.71 26.95 1.45
C ALA A 203 5.42 27.28 -0.03
N GLU A 204 5.04 26.28 -0.83
CA GLU A 204 4.69 26.46 -2.25
C GLU A 204 3.35 27.18 -2.43
N CYS A 205 2.29 26.76 -1.70
CA CYS A 205 0.94 27.32 -1.89
C CYS A 205 0.70 28.61 -1.10
N PHE A 206 1.24 28.70 0.12
CA PHE A 206 0.97 29.79 1.05
C PHE A 206 2.15 30.73 1.29
N GLY A 207 3.31 30.47 0.67
CA GLY A 207 4.53 31.28 0.84
C GLY A 207 5.21 31.10 2.20
N THR A 208 4.75 30.19 3.05
CA THR A 208 5.33 29.88 4.37
C THR A 208 5.22 28.39 4.69
N ALA A 209 6.24 27.82 5.31
CA ALA A 209 6.25 26.44 5.77
C ALA A 209 5.49 26.23 7.11
N GLU A 210 4.93 27.29 7.69
CA GLU A 210 4.22 27.23 8.95
C GLU A 210 2.86 26.52 8.79
N LEU A 211 2.59 25.57 9.70
CA LEU A 211 1.33 24.83 9.75
C LEU A 211 0.40 25.31 10.85
N SER A 212 0.86 26.25 11.70
CA SER A 212 0.05 26.83 12.75
C SER A 212 -1.14 27.60 12.16
N GLY A 213 -2.35 27.34 12.68
CA GLY A 213 -3.60 27.92 12.20
C GLY A 213 -4.07 27.39 10.84
N ARG A 214 -3.37 26.41 10.23
CA ARG A 214 -3.84 25.75 9.02
C ARG A 214 -4.91 24.73 9.37
N ARG A 215 -6.00 24.75 8.61
CA ARG A 215 -7.10 23.79 8.74
C ARG A 215 -6.75 22.52 7.98
N ILE A 216 -6.45 21.42 8.72
CA ILE A 216 -5.94 20.18 8.15
C ILE A 216 -6.91 19.04 8.44
N ALA A 217 -7.43 18.40 7.37
CA ALA A 217 -8.33 17.26 7.47
C ALA A 217 -7.56 15.94 7.35
N ILE A 218 -7.58 15.13 8.40
CA ILE A 218 -6.92 13.80 8.44
C ILE A 218 -7.98 12.72 8.36
N ILE A 219 -8.00 11.97 7.26
CA ILE A 219 -8.99 10.94 7.00
C ILE A 219 -8.38 9.56 7.23
N GLY A 220 -8.67 9.00 8.40
CA GLY A 220 -8.08 7.77 8.94
C GLY A 220 -7.12 8.05 10.09
N LEU A 221 -7.47 7.55 11.29
CA LEU A 221 -6.68 7.64 12.52
C LEU A 221 -6.05 6.29 12.88
N GLY A 222 -5.55 5.57 11.87
CA GLY A 222 -4.74 4.37 12.05
C GLY A 222 -3.36 4.68 12.64
N HIS A 223 -2.41 3.73 12.49
CA HIS A 223 -1.06 3.86 13.07
C HIS A 223 -0.34 5.15 12.66
N VAL A 224 -0.44 5.55 11.40
CA VAL A 224 0.20 6.78 10.90
C VAL A 224 -0.67 8.01 11.18
N GLY A 225 -1.97 7.96 10.84
CA GLY A 225 -2.84 9.13 10.93
C GLY A 225 -2.97 9.69 12.35
N GLU A 226 -3.06 8.84 13.37
CA GLU A 226 -3.08 9.28 14.77
C GLU A 226 -1.76 9.97 15.18
N LYS A 227 -0.60 9.40 14.78
CA LYS A 227 0.70 10.02 15.08
C LYS A 227 0.88 11.34 14.33
N LEU A 228 0.40 11.41 13.09
CA LEU A 228 0.40 12.65 12.31
C LEU A 228 -0.49 13.71 12.97
N ALA A 229 -1.71 13.36 13.38
CA ALA A 229 -2.62 14.27 14.08
C ALA A 229 -1.98 14.85 15.35
N ARG A 230 -1.32 14.00 16.17
CA ARG A 230 -0.61 14.45 17.38
C ARG A 230 0.56 15.39 17.08
N ARG A 231 1.25 15.20 15.95
CA ARG A 231 2.36 16.06 15.50
C ARG A 231 1.82 17.42 15.03
N LEU A 232 0.79 17.42 14.20
CA LEU A 232 0.19 18.63 13.65
C LEU A 232 -0.50 19.47 14.74
N ALA A 233 -1.16 18.83 15.73
CA ALA A 233 -1.68 19.53 16.89
C ALA A 233 -0.58 20.27 17.66
N ARG A 234 0.59 19.65 17.87
CA ARG A 234 1.75 20.30 18.49
C ARG A 234 2.32 21.44 17.64
N ALA A 235 2.17 21.36 16.31
CA ALA A 235 2.55 22.43 15.40
C ALA A 235 1.51 23.58 15.37
N GLY A 236 0.42 23.47 16.11
CA GLY A 236 -0.62 24.49 16.21
C GLY A 236 -1.61 24.50 15.04
N ALA A 237 -1.76 23.41 14.31
CA ALA A 237 -2.75 23.29 13.23
C ALA A 237 -4.17 23.08 13.80
N ASP A 238 -5.18 23.57 13.09
CA ASP A 238 -6.59 23.33 13.34
C ASP A 238 -7.02 22.03 12.67
N LEU A 239 -7.32 21.00 13.48
CA LEU A 239 -7.51 19.66 12.95
C LEU A 239 -8.97 19.29 12.78
N LEU A 240 -9.30 18.73 11.60
CA LEU A 240 -10.50 17.97 11.34
C LEU A 240 -10.09 16.50 11.18
N VAL A 241 -10.75 15.58 11.88
CA VAL A 241 -10.37 14.18 11.83
C VAL A 241 -11.58 13.27 11.62
N ALA A 242 -11.38 12.21 10.84
CA ALA A 242 -12.38 11.18 10.58
C ALA A 242 -11.77 9.79 10.68
N ASP A 243 -12.54 8.84 11.20
CA ASP A 243 -12.23 7.40 11.14
C ASP A 243 -13.53 6.60 11.17
N ILE A 244 -13.55 5.44 10.51
CA ILE A 244 -14.69 4.50 10.57
C ILE A 244 -14.86 3.88 11.95
N ASP A 245 -13.77 3.80 12.73
CA ASP A 245 -13.81 3.36 14.12
C ASP A 245 -14.22 4.50 15.06
N ALA A 246 -15.47 4.51 15.47
CA ALA A 246 -16.01 5.52 16.37
C ALA A 246 -15.23 5.67 17.70
N ARG A 247 -14.46 4.65 18.14
CA ARG A 247 -13.60 4.72 19.33
C ARG A 247 -12.50 5.75 19.18
N LYS A 248 -12.13 6.11 17.94
CA LYS A 248 -11.13 7.14 17.64
C LYS A 248 -11.61 8.56 17.93
N ARG A 249 -12.91 8.79 18.22
CA ARG A 249 -13.43 10.08 18.74
C ARG A 249 -12.70 10.54 20.01
N ARG A 250 -12.19 9.60 20.80
CA ARG A 250 -11.37 9.95 21.97
C ARG A 250 -10.08 10.69 21.57
N VAL A 251 -9.45 10.29 20.46
CA VAL A 251 -8.23 10.94 19.96
C VAL A 251 -8.57 12.38 19.51
N ALA A 252 -9.70 12.58 18.82
CA ALA A 252 -10.17 13.91 18.46
C ALA A 252 -10.35 14.80 19.71
N ALA A 253 -11.03 14.28 20.73
CA ALA A 253 -11.23 15.01 21.99
C ALA A 253 -9.92 15.33 22.73
N GLU A 254 -8.98 14.38 22.79
CA GLU A 254 -7.65 14.58 23.40
C GLU A 254 -6.86 15.70 22.69
N LEU A 255 -7.02 15.85 21.38
CA LEU A 255 -6.29 16.80 20.55
C LEU A 255 -7.03 18.15 20.38
N GLY A 256 -8.27 18.26 20.85
CA GLY A 256 -9.13 19.42 20.56
C GLY A 256 -9.51 19.50 19.06
N ALA A 257 -9.48 18.39 18.34
CA ALA A 257 -9.78 18.31 16.92
C ALA A 257 -11.29 18.17 16.68
N GLU A 258 -11.78 18.77 15.60
CA GLU A 258 -13.15 18.59 15.13
C GLU A 258 -13.31 17.17 14.54
N TRP A 259 -14.33 16.45 15.00
CA TRP A 259 -14.68 15.16 14.41
C TRP A 259 -15.65 15.37 13.25
N VAL A 260 -15.27 14.89 12.05
CA VAL A 260 -16.13 14.93 10.86
C VAL A 260 -16.68 13.54 10.53
N ASP A 261 -17.77 13.48 9.80
CA ASP A 261 -18.34 12.22 9.35
C ASP A 261 -17.37 11.54 8.38
N PRO A 262 -17.03 10.24 8.56
CA PRO A 262 -16.10 9.53 7.68
C PRO A 262 -16.53 9.50 6.21
N LEU A 263 -17.82 9.51 5.91
CA LEU A 263 -18.35 9.53 4.54
C LEU A 263 -18.19 10.89 3.85
N GLU A 264 -18.17 11.96 4.64
CA GLU A 264 -18.03 13.35 4.16
C GLU A 264 -16.59 13.88 4.31
N GLY A 265 -15.75 13.16 5.04
CA GLY A 265 -14.42 13.61 5.45
C GLY A 265 -13.51 14.08 4.30
N LEU A 266 -13.61 13.46 3.12
CA LEU A 266 -12.83 13.88 1.95
C LEU A 266 -13.32 15.20 1.34
N LEU A 267 -14.56 15.60 1.61
CA LEU A 267 -15.21 16.76 1.00
C LEU A 267 -15.32 17.97 1.95
N VAL A 268 -14.75 17.86 3.15
CA VAL A 268 -14.72 18.98 4.10
C VAL A 268 -13.82 20.10 3.57
N GLU A 269 -14.22 21.34 3.92
CA GLU A 269 -13.40 22.49 3.58
C GLU A 269 -12.19 22.58 4.49
N CYS A 270 -10.99 22.62 3.89
CA CYS A 270 -9.72 22.66 4.62
C CYS A 270 -8.60 23.22 3.74
N ASP A 271 -7.48 23.64 4.33
CA ASP A 271 -6.28 24.01 3.58
C ASP A 271 -5.58 22.77 3.03
N ILE A 272 -5.45 21.74 3.88
CA ILE A 272 -4.73 20.50 3.54
C ILE A 272 -5.61 19.29 3.82
N LEU A 273 -5.87 18.50 2.79
CA LEU A 273 -6.52 17.19 2.91
C LEU A 273 -5.45 16.09 3.01
N SER A 274 -5.54 15.28 4.05
CA SER A 274 -4.57 14.20 4.33
C SER A 274 -5.27 12.82 4.35
N PRO A 275 -5.40 12.13 3.20
CA PRO A 275 -5.87 10.75 3.17
C PRO A 275 -4.87 9.83 3.86
N CYS A 276 -5.27 9.20 4.99
CA CYS A 276 -4.43 8.32 5.80
C CYS A 276 -5.02 6.92 5.99
N ALA A 277 -6.12 6.61 5.31
CA ALA A 277 -6.79 5.31 5.38
C ALA A 277 -6.43 4.41 4.18
N LEU A 278 -7.35 4.20 3.26
CA LEU A 278 -7.18 3.31 2.11
C LEU A 278 -6.72 4.06 0.86
N GLY A 279 -6.07 3.34 -0.05
CA GLY A 279 -5.77 3.83 -1.40
C GLY A 279 -7.03 3.99 -2.23
N GLY A 280 -6.93 4.75 -3.34
CA GLY A 280 -8.07 5.02 -4.24
C GLY A 280 -9.12 5.95 -3.65
N ALA A 281 -8.82 6.64 -2.54
CA ALA A 281 -9.77 7.52 -1.87
C ALA A 281 -10.20 8.71 -2.75
N ILE A 282 -9.33 9.16 -3.63
CA ILE A 282 -9.61 10.19 -4.62
C ILE A 282 -9.89 9.52 -5.97
N GLU A 283 -11.11 9.61 -6.43
CA GLU A 283 -11.61 8.99 -7.65
C GLU A 283 -12.35 10.01 -8.54
N ALA A 284 -12.67 9.64 -9.77
CA ALA A 284 -13.36 10.52 -10.71
C ALA A 284 -14.69 11.07 -10.16
N GLY A 285 -15.36 10.30 -9.29
CA GLY A 285 -16.63 10.70 -8.67
C GLY A 285 -16.51 11.81 -7.63
N ASN A 286 -15.35 11.98 -6.99
CA ASN A 286 -15.16 12.95 -5.91
C ASN A 286 -14.09 14.01 -6.17
N ALA A 287 -13.13 13.77 -7.08
CA ALA A 287 -12.04 14.70 -7.37
C ALA A 287 -12.54 16.12 -7.72
N GLY A 288 -13.67 16.21 -8.44
CA GLY A 288 -14.34 17.47 -8.78
C GLY A 288 -14.96 18.22 -7.60
N ALA A 289 -15.18 17.56 -6.46
CA ALA A 289 -15.87 18.11 -5.30
C ALA A 289 -14.95 18.40 -4.10
N LEU A 290 -13.65 18.10 -4.18
CA LEU A 290 -12.68 18.39 -3.12
C LEU A 290 -12.65 19.90 -2.83
N ARG A 291 -12.54 20.28 -1.57
CA ARG A 291 -12.50 21.69 -1.11
C ARG A 291 -11.25 21.94 -0.28
N CYS A 292 -10.08 21.70 -0.90
CA CYS A 292 -8.78 21.93 -0.29
C CYS A 292 -7.83 22.58 -1.32
N GLU A 293 -6.73 23.12 -0.86
CA GLU A 293 -5.65 23.63 -1.72
C GLU A 293 -4.54 22.61 -1.89
N ILE A 294 -4.38 21.70 -0.92
CA ILE A 294 -3.32 20.69 -0.91
C ILE A 294 -3.90 19.31 -0.58
N VAL A 295 -3.44 18.30 -1.31
CA VAL A 295 -3.61 16.87 -0.94
C VAL A 295 -2.24 16.31 -0.59
N CYS A 296 -2.05 15.93 0.69
CA CYS A 296 -0.80 15.37 1.21
C CYS A 296 -1.08 14.40 2.36
N GLY A 297 -1.04 13.10 2.12
CA GLY A 297 -1.41 12.07 3.10
C GLY A 297 -0.55 10.82 3.08
N SER A 298 -0.81 9.90 4.00
CA SER A 298 -0.01 8.68 4.19
C SER A 298 -0.47 7.49 3.36
N ALA A 299 -1.71 7.49 2.86
CA ALA A 299 -2.23 6.38 2.08
C ALA A 299 -1.38 6.15 0.82
N ASN A 300 -1.12 4.89 0.50
CA ASN A 300 -0.51 4.54 -0.78
C ASN A 300 -1.58 4.58 -1.88
N ASN A 301 -1.19 4.98 -3.09
CA ASN A 301 -2.10 5.08 -4.25
C ASN A 301 -3.35 5.90 -3.90
N GLN A 302 -3.17 7.13 -3.40
CA GLN A 302 -4.28 8.00 -2.99
C GLN A 302 -5.25 8.28 -4.14
N LEU A 303 -4.71 8.48 -5.35
CA LEU A 303 -5.48 8.58 -6.57
C LEU A 303 -5.86 7.20 -7.08
N ALA A 304 -7.14 7.00 -7.43
CA ALA A 304 -7.61 5.77 -8.07
C ALA A 304 -7.03 5.60 -9.49
N ASP A 305 -6.75 6.71 -10.15
CA ASP A 305 -6.07 6.79 -11.45
C ASP A 305 -5.10 7.97 -11.45
N ASP A 306 -3.92 7.78 -12.04
CA ASP A 306 -2.89 8.81 -12.15
C ASP A 306 -3.35 10.06 -12.94
N ALA A 307 -4.26 9.90 -13.89
CA ALA A 307 -4.84 11.01 -14.66
C ALA A 307 -5.58 12.01 -13.78
N LEU A 308 -6.00 11.61 -12.57
CA LEU A 308 -6.64 12.54 -11.62
C LEU A 308 -5.67 13.61 -11.10
N ALA A 309 -4.35 13.41 -11.24
CA ALA A 309 -3.38 14.45 -10.91
C ALA A 309 -3.54 15.69 -11.82
N GLU A 310 -3.88 15.49 -13.08
CA GLU A 310 -4.18 16.59 -14.01
C GLU A 310 -5.50 17.29 -13.62
N THR A 311 -6.54 16.49 -13.30
CA THR A 311 -7.84 17.02 -12.82
C THR A 311 -7.66 17.89 -11.57
N LEU A 312 -6.80 17.49 -10.63
CA LEU A 312 -6.52 18.29 -9.43
C LEU A 312 -5.74 19.57 -9.79
N ALA A 313 -4.76 19.46 -10.69
CA ALA A 313 -3.98 20.62 -11.14
C ALA A 313 -4.84 21.65 -11.88
N GLU A 314 -5.78 21.24 -12.74
CA GLU A 314 -6.77 22.11 -13.39
C GLU A 314 -7.67 22.86 -12.39
N ARG A 315 -7.81 22.33 -11.18
CA ARG A 315 -8.54 22.94 -10.07
C ARG A 315 -7.64 23.70 -9.10
N GLU A 316 -6.38 23.91 -9.46
CA GLU A 316 -5.38 24.57 -8.62
C GLU A 316 -5.15 23.86 -7.27
N ILE A 317 -5.44 22.53 -7.20
CA ILE A 317 -5.15 21.70 -6.03
C ILE A 317 -3.80 21.04 -6.20
N LEU A 318 -2.86 21.34 -5.30
CA LEU A 318 -1.54 20.72 -5.28
C LEU A 318 -1.65 19.30 -4.73
N TYR A 319 -1.42 18.30 -5.59
CA TYR A 319 -1.27 16.91 -5.18
C TYR A 319 0.21 16.61 -4.90
N ALA A 320 0.53 16.30 -3.65
CA ALA A 320 1.86 15.81 -3.26
C ALA A 320 1.94 14.29 -3.50
N PRO A 321 2.81 13.81 -4.41
CA PRO A 321 2.87 12.39 -4.78
C PRO A 321 3.11 11.50 -3.56
N ASP A 322 2.20 10.56 -3.33
CA ASP A 322 2.16 9.70 -2.14
C ASP A 322 3.47 8.94 -1.91
N PHE A 323 4.07 8.37 -2.96
CA PHE A 323 5.32 7.62 -2.86
C PHE A 323 6.53 8.48 -2.48
N VAL A 324 6.43 9.82 -2.61
CA VAL A 324 7.45 10.77 -2.12
C VAL A 324 7.21 11.06 -0.65
N VAL A 325 5.96 11.44 -0.30
CA VAL A 325 5.65 11.99 1.03
C VAL A 325 5.57 10.92 2.11
N ASN A 326 5.13 9.70 1.77
CA ASN A 326 5.00 8.61 2.73
C ASN A 326 6.25 7.69 2.81
N ALA A 327 7.40 8.13 2.28
CA ALA A 327 8.63 7.36 2.28
C ALA A 327 9.29 7.21 3.66
N GLY A 328 8.80 7.89 4.69
CA GLY A 328 9.37 7.84 6.04
C GLY A 328 9.46 6.43 6.62
N GLY A 329 8.43 5.59 6.40
CA GLY A 329 8.46 4.18 6.82
C GLY A 329 9.53 3.37 6.10
N LEU A 330 9.72 3.59 4.80
CA LEU A 330 10.80 2.96 4.03
C LEU A 330 12.19 3.41 4.54
N ILE A 331 12.35 4.67 4.89
CA ILE A 331 13.58 5.22 5.48
C ILE A 331 13.89 4.55 6.83
N HIS A 332 12.86 4.34 7.65
CA HIS A 332 13.02 3.65 8.93
C HIS A 332 13.49 2.20 8.77
N VAL A 333 12.85 1.46 7.86
CA VAL A 333 13.25 0.08 7.54
C VAL A 333 14.65 0.02 6.91
N TYR A 334 15.03 1.01 6.10
CA TYR A 334 16.36 1.11 5.52
C TYR A 334 17.47 1.24 6.58
N LYS A 335 17.15 1.79 7.75
CA LYS A 335 18.06 1.84 8.92
C LYS A 335 18.52 0.43 9.31
N GLU A 336 17.65 -0.57 9.35
CA GLU A 336 18.03 -1.95 9.66
C GLU A 336 19.04 -2.50 8.65
N ILE A 337 18.79 -2.31 7.37
CA ILE A 337 19.64 -2.81 6.28
C ILE A 337 21.02 -2.14 6.31
N ARG A 338 21.10 -0.88 6.71
CA ARG A 338 22.34 -0.09 6.67
C ARG A 338 23.05 0.02 8.00
N GLY A 339 22.40 -0.35 9.10
CA GLY A 339 22.98 -0.30 10.45
C GLY A 339 23.29 1.11 10.96
N TYR A 340 22.54 2.16 10.50
CA TYR A 340 22.78 3.51 11.01
C TYR A 340 21.83 3.88 12.18
N PRO A 341 22.21 4.90 13.00
CA PRO A 341 21.45 5.26 14.18
C PRO A 341 20.12 5.93 13.83
N GLU A 342 19.23 6.01 14.82
CA GLU A 342 17.86 6.54 14.65
C GLU A 342 17.85 8.00 14.24
N GLU A 343 18.78 8.80 14.74
CA GLU A 343 18.93 10.23 14.40
C GLU A 343 19.17 10.44 12.90
N GLU A 344 19.90 9.51 12.27
CA GLU A 344 20.12 9.56 10.83
C GLU A 344 18.83 9.24 10.05
N ALA A 345 18.04 8.26 10.52
CA ALA A 345 16.73 7.97 9.94
C ALA A 345 15.78 9.17 10.10
N GLU A 346 15.76 9.83 11.26
CA GLU A 346 14.99 11.06 11.45
C GLU A 346 15.43 12.18 10.49
N ARG A 347 16.75 12.38 10.36
CA ARG A 347 17.31 13.38 9.44
C ARG A 347 16.87 13.12 8.00
N LEU A 348 16.91 11.87 7.57
CA LEU A 348 16.44 11.47 6.23
C LEU A 348 14.93 11.67 6.06
N ALA A 349 14.14 11.34 7.08
CA ALA A 349 12.69 11.54 7.03
C ALA A 349 12.32 13.03 6.97
N ARG A 350 12.99 13.90 7.74
CA ARG A 350 12.85 15.36 7.62
C ARG A 350 13.31 15.87 6.25
N GLY A 351 14.29 15.22 5.63
CA GLY A 351 14.78 15.53 4.28
C GLY A 351 13.73 15.37 3.17
N ILE A 352 12.57 14.74 3.47
CA ILE A 352 11.42 14.67 2.55
C ILE A 352 10.94 16.09 2.17
N GLU A 353 10.99 17.04 3.11
CA GLU A 353 10.67 18.46 2.83
C GLU A 353 11.48 19.01 1.64
N ALA A 354 12.81 18.96 1.76
CA ALA A 354 13.70 19.45 0.70
C ALA A 354 13.58 18.63 -0.60
N ASN A 355 13.31 17.34 -0.49
CA ASN A 355 13.13 16.46 -1.64
C ASN A 355 11.85 16.78 -2.42
N LEU A 356 10.73 16.94 -1.70
CA LEU A 356 9.47 17.35 -2.30
C LEU A 356 9.58 18.79 -2.87
N GLY A 357 10.24 19.71 -2.17
CA GLY A 357 10.47 21.07 -2.66
C GLY A 357 11.18 21.10 -4.04
N ARG A 358 12.14 20.17 -4.27
CA ARG A 358 12.76 20.04 -5.61
C ARG A 358 11.78 19.51 -6.66
N VAL A 359 10.91 18.57 -6.30
CA VAL A 359 9.85 18.05 -7.18
C VAL A 359 8.90 19.19 -7.56
N LEU A 360 8.41 19.96 -6.59
CA LEU A 360 7.49 21.08 -6.81
C LEU A 360 8.13 22.18 -7.69
N ALA A 361 9.37 22.54 -7.40
CA ALA A 361 10.10 23.52 -8.22
C ALA A 361 10.29 23.05 -9.68
N THR A 362 10.54 21.75 -9.89
CA THR A 362 10.63 21.15 -11.22
C THR A 362 9.28 21.18 -11.93
N ALA A 363 8.22 20.77 -11.22
CA ALA A 363 6.85 20.77 -11.73
C ALA A 363 6.44 22.16 -12.23
N ARG A 364 6.64 23.18 -11.38
CA ARG A 364 6.36 24.58 -11.72
C ARG A 364 7.18 25.07 -12.91
N LYS A 365 8.50 24.84 -12.92
CA LYS A 365 9.40 25.29 -13.99
C LYS A 365 9.03 24.73 -15.36
N ARG A 366 8.50 23.48 -15.38
CA ARG A 366 8.22 22.75 -16.61
C ARG A 366 6.72 22.72 -16.96
N SER A 367 5.87 23.32 -16.12
CA SER A 367 4.41 23.28 -16.26
C SER A 367 3.88 21.84 -16.40
N ILE A 368 4.33 20.96 -15.50
CA ILE A 368 3.88 19.56 -15.38
C ILE A 368 3.36 19.32 -13.96
N THR A 369 2.59 18.24 -13.76
CA THR A 369 2.12 17.90 -12.41
C THR A 369 3.27 17.45 -11.50
N PRO A 370 3.17 17.62 -10.16
CA PRO A 370 4.17 17.09 -9.22
C PRO A 370 4.34 15.57 -9.34
N LEU A 371 3.29 14.82 -9.73
CA LEU A 371 3.36 13.39 -9.95
C LEU A 371 4.31 13.04 -11.11
N VAL A 372 4.19 13.74 -12.23
CA VAL A 372 5.09 13.57 -13.40
C VAL A 372 6.52 13.95 -13.01
N ALA A 373 6.72 15.09 -12.36
CA ALA A 373 8.05 15.55 -11.93
C ALA A 373 8.73 14.56 -10.97
N ALA A 374 7.98 13.96 -10.04
CA ALA A 374 8.50 12.95 -9.10
C ALA A 374 8.92 11.66 -9.80
N ARG A 375 8.15 11.21 -10.80
CA ARG A 375 8.49 10.03 -11.62
C ARG A 375 9.72 10.26 -12.47
N GLU A 376 9.85 11.42 -13.06
CA GLU A 376 11.05 11.80 -13.83
C GLU A 376 12.29 11.82 -12.93
N LEU A 377 12.22 12.44 -11.75
CA LEU A 377 13.31 12.45 -10.77
C LEU A 377 13.74 11.01 -10.39
N ALA A 378 12.80 10.12 -10.16
CA ALA A 378 13.09 8.72 -9.85
C ALA A 378 13.74 8.01 -11.06
N THR A 379 13.22 8.23 -12.27
CA THR A 379 13.75 7.66 -13.52
C THR A 379 15.17 8.15 -13.80
N GLU A 380 15.45 9.45 -13.61
CA GLU A 380 16.79 10.03 -13.77
C GLU A 380 17.79 9.40 -12.80
N ARG A 381 17.42 9.19 -11.54
CA ARG A 381 18.26 8.54 -10.52
C ARG A 381 18.57 7.08 -10.89
N LEU A 382 17.56 6.33 -11.36
CA LEU A 382 17.75 4.96 -11.84
C LEU A 382 18.67 4.89 -13.06
N ALA A 383 18.48 5.77 -14.02
CA ALA A 383 19.30 5.85 -15.21
C ALA A 383 20.76 6.22 -14.86
N ALA A 384 20.97 7.14 -13.93
CA ALA A 384 22.30 7.49 -13.45
C ALA A 384 23.01 6.32 -12.77
N ALA A 385 22.29 5.57 -11.94
CA ALA A 385 22.82 4.38 -11.27
C ALA A 385 23.21 3.28 -12.27
N ARG A 386 22.35 3.00 -13.26
CA ARG A 386 22.65 2.02 -14.33
C ARG A 386 23.90 2.39 -15.12
N ARG A 387 24.09 3.66 -15.47
CA ARG A 387 25.31 4.15 -16.14
C ARG A 387 26.56 3.99 -15.28
N GLY A 388 26.46 4.23 -13.97
CA GLY A 388 27.57 4.04 -13.04
C GLY A 388 28.02 2.59 -12.92
N HIS A 389 27.10 1.63 -12.97
CA HIS A 389 27.43 0.19 -12.96
C HIS A 389 28.11 -0.27 -14.26
N VAL A 390 27.65 0.22 -15.43
CA VAL A 390 28.28 -0.12 -16.72
C VAL A 390 29.70 0.45 -16.82
N ALA A 391 29.98 1.60 -16.20
CA ALA A 391 31.33 2.17 -16.19
C ALA A 391 32.29 1.51 -15.19
N ALA A 392 31.78 0.75 -14.23
CA ALA A 392 32.55 0.04 -13.19
C ALA A 392 32.78 -1.46 -13.48
N ALA A 393 32.11 -2.01 -14.48
CA ALA A 393 32.25 -3.40 -14.96
C ALA A 393 33.18 -3.49 -16.16
#